data_68e9f4d6b1640dc1413c7755f7d73ec1
#
_entry.id   68e9f4d6b1640dc1413c7755f7d73ec1
#
_cell.length_a   1.000
_cell.length_b   1.000
_cell.length_c   1.000
_cell.angle_alpha   90.00
_cell.angle_beta   90.00
_cell.angle_gamma   90.00
#
_symmetry.space_group_name_H-M   'P 1'
#
loop_
_entity.id
_entity.type
_entity.pdbx_description
1 polymer ?
#
loop_
_entity_poly.entity_id
_entity_poly.type
_entity_poly.pdbx_seq_one_letter_code
_entity_poly.pdbx_strand_id
1 'polypeptide(L)'
;RVSRGLGDVYKRQLTCAGDLAKLGYQVTIFEAFHTAGGVLMYGIPEFRLPKNIVQKEIQKLKELGVEIMQDMVIGKVLSVDEIMDMGYEAVFIGSGAGLPRFMGIEGESLIGVCSANEYLTRSNLMKAFREDYDTPIARFKKVAVVGVGNVAMDAARTALRLGAEVHIVYRRSEEELPARAEEVH
;
A
#
# COMPACT_ATOMS: atom_id res chain seq x y z
N ARG A 1 1.02 5.34 -24.66
CA ARG A 1 0.29 6.26 -23.73
C ARG A 1 0.63 5.86 -22.31
N VAL A 2 1.52 6.60 -21.69
CA VAL A 2 1.84 6.45 -20.27
C VAL A 2 0.62 6.90 -19.46
N SER A 3 -0.04 5.97 -18.78
CA SER A 3 -1.11 6.27 -17.83
C SER A 3 -0.50 7.01 -16.64
N ARG A 4 -0.68 8.32 -16.58
CA ARG A 4 -0.35 9.13 -15.41
C ARG A 4 -1.40 8.89 -14.34
N GLY A 5 -0.97 8.44 -13.19
CA GLY A 5 -1.70 8.52 -11.92
C GLY A 5 -2.35 7.24 -11.44
N LEU A 6 -1.61 6.49 -10.67
CA LEU A 6 -2.02 5.62 -9.57
C LEU A 6 -0.75 5.06 -8.89
N GLY A 7 -0.51 5.45 -7.63
CA GLY A 7 0.44 4.86 -6.68
C GLY A 7 1.87 4.60 -7.18
N ASP A 8 2.79 5.48 -6.88
CA ASP A 8 4.05 5.68 -7.60
C ASP A 8 5.16 4.65 -7.32
N VAL A 9 5.03 3.78 -6.32
CA VAL A 9 6.14 2.95 -5.86
C VAL A 9 6.07 1.52 -6.34
N TYR A 10 4.93 0.87 -6.27
CA TYR A 10 4.78 -0.53 -6.72
C TYR A 10 4.56 -0.67 -8.21
N LYS A 11 4.06 0.36 -8.87
CA LYS A 11 4.05 0.43 -10.34
C LYS A 11 5.46 0.38 -10.91
N ARG A 12 6.43 1.02 -10.25
CA ARG A 12 7.82 1.06 -10.71
C ARG A 12 8.44 -0.34 -10.69
N GLN A 13 8.25 -1.09 -9.61
CA GLN A 13 8.77 -2.44 -9.47
C GLN A 13 8.18 -3.40 -10.51
N LEU A 14 6.85 -3.46 -10.58
CA LEU A 14 6.16 -4.32 -11.54
C LEU A 14 6.41 -3.88 -12.98
N THR A 15 6.48 -2.56 -13.26
CA THR A 15 6.79 -2.04 -14.59
C THR A 15 8.23 -2.37 -14.98
N CYS A 16 9.19 -2.10 -14.09
CA CYS A 16 10.60 -2.43 -14.32
C CYS A 16 10.78 -3.93 -14.60
N ALA A 17 10.16 -4.77 -13.78
CA ALA A 17 10.23 -6.22 -13.96
C ALA A 17 9.63 -6.67 -15.30
N GLY A 18 8.47 -6.14 -15.66
CA GLY A 18 7.83 -6.47 -16.93
C GLY A 18 8.61 -5.99 -18.16
N ASP A 19 9.21 -4.81 -18.07
CA ASP A 19 10.01 -4.28 -19.18
C ASP A 19 11.33 -5.06 -19.34
N LEU A 20 12.00 -5.40 -18.24
CA LEU A 20 13.20 -6.24 -18.27
C LEU A 20 12.90 -7.65 -18.79
N ALA A 21 11.81 -8.27 -18.34
CA ALA A 21 11.41 -9.61 -18.83
C ALA A 21 11.12 -9.60 -20.33
N LYS A 22 10.47 -8.56 -20.86
CA LYS A 22 10.25 -8.41 -22.32
C LYS A 22 11.54 -8.23 -23.12
N LEU A 23 12.58 -7.69 -22.49
CA LEU A 23 13.92 -7.58 -23.08
C LEU A 23 14.73 -8.87 -22.99
N GLY A 24 14.18 -9.93 -22.40
CA GLY A 24 14.80 -11.26 -22.30
C GLY A 24 15.66 -11.47 -21.05
N TYR A 25 15.62 -10.55 -20.09
CA TYR A 25 16.31 -10.74 -18.80
C TYR A 25 15.52 -11.68 -17.88
N GLN A 26 16.24 -12.45 -17.09
CA GLN A 26 15.66 -13.19 -15.96
C GLN A 26 15.43 -12.23 -14.82
N VAL A 27 14.22 -12.16 -14.30
CA VAL A 27 13.82 -11.19 -13.28
C VAL A 27 13.20 -11.90 -12.10
N THR A 28 13.71 -11.59 -10.89
CA THR A 28 13.12 -12.02 -9.62
C THR A 28 12.67 -10.79 -8.83
N ILE A 29 11.45 -10.79 -8.32
CA ILE A 29 10.93 -9.78 -7.40
C ILE A 29 10.94 -10.37 -5.99
N PHE A 30 11.63 -9.70 -5.07
CA PHE A 30 11.57 -9.99 -3.63
C PHE A 30 10.52 -9.06 -2.99
N GLU A 31 9.45 -9.65 -2.48
CA GLU A 31 8.33 -8.93 -1.86
C GLU A 31 8.29 -9.21 -0.36
N ALA A 32 8.21 -8.17 0.45
CA ALA A 32 8.20 -8.30 1.90
C ALA A 32 6.89 -8.90 2.45
N PHE A 33 5.78 -8.73 1.75
CA PHE A 33 4.47 -9.24 2.15
C PHE A 33 4.17 -10.62 1.54
N HIS A 34 3.19 -11.30 2.13
CA HIS A 34 2.65 -12.58 1.64
C HIS A 34 1.85 -12.43 0.32
N THR A 35 1.69 -11.22 -0.17
CA THR A 35 1.00 -10.91 -1.42
C THR A 35 1.74 -9.83 -2.16
N ALA A 36 2.08 -10.09 -3.43
CA ALA A 36 2.70 -9.10 -4.30
C ALA A 36 1.73 -7.97 -4.65
N GLY A 37 2.28 -6.78 -4.93
CA GLY A 37 1.51 -5.62 -5.36
C GLY A 37 1.51 -4.45 -4.38
N GLY A 38 2.07 -4.64 -3.18
CA GLY A 38 2.35 -3.61 -2.17
C GLY A 38 1.19 -2.65 -1.93
N VAL A 39 1.41 -1.34 -2.04
CA VAL A 39 0.38 -0.34 -1.75
C VAL A 39 -0.91 -0.54 -2.56
N LEU A 40 -0.84 -1.13 -3.74
CA LEU A 40 -2.03 -1.46 -4.53
C LEU A 40 -2.89 -2.52 -3.83
N MET A 41 -2.27 -3.37 -3.03
CA MET A 41 -2.94 -4.43 -2.26
C MET A 41 -3.28 -3.98 -0.84
N TYR A 42 -2.31 -3.41 -0.11
CA TYR A 42 -2.52 -3.08 1.30
C TYR A 42 -3.08 -1.67 1.54
N GLY A 43 -2.73 -0.69 0.69
CA GLY A 43 -3.04 0.72 0.95
C GLY A 43 -4.31 1.20 0.27
N ILE A 44 -4.50 0.90 -1.00
CA ILE A 44 -5.66 1.39 -1.77
C ILE A 44 -6.89 0.51 -1.48
N PRO A 45 -8.01 1.08 -1.04
CA PRO A 45 -9.22 0.30 -0.76
C PRO A 45 -9.82 -0.39 -2.00
N GLU A 46 -10.54 -1.49 -1.77
CA GLU A 46 -11.21 -2.28 -2.80
C GLU A 46 -12.15 -1.42 -3.66
N PHE A 47 -12.87 -0.48 -3.05
CA PHE A 47 -13.81 0.41 -3.74
C PHE A 47 -13.14 1.43 -4.67
N ARG A 48 -11.81 1.63 -4.56
CA ARG A 48 -11.02 2.46 -5.50
C ARG A 48 -10.25 1.63 -6.51
N LEU A 49 -9.73 0.48 -6.08
CA LEU A 49 -8.94 -0.42 -6.91
C LEU A 49 -9.26 -1.87 -6.54
N PRO A 50 -10.16 -2.52 -7.28
CA PRO A 50 -10.46 -3.94 -7.11
C PRO A 50 -9.19 -4.80 -7.22
N LYS A 51 -8.96 -5.67 -6.23
CA LYS A 51 -7.71 -6.44 -6.11
C LYS A 51 -7.52 -7.46 -7.22
N ASN A 52 -8.60 -7.91 -7.83
CA ASN A 52 -8.56 -8.80 -8.99
C ASN A 52 -7.84 -8.16 -10.20
N ILE A 53 -7.90 -6.83 -10.35
CA ILE A 53 -7.16 -6.12 -11.41
C ILE A 53 -5.66 -6.22 -11.16
N VAL A 54 -5.24 -5.97 -9.92
CA VAL A 54 -3.82 -6.06 -9.51
C VAL A 54 -3.30 -7.48 -9.69
N GLN A 55 -4.09 -8.47 -9.28
CA GLN A 55 -3.72 -9.89 -9.42
C GLN A 55 -3.58 -10.33 -10.88
N LYS A 56 -4.45 -9.84 -11.77
CA LYS A 56 -4.31 -10.10 -13.21
C LYS A 56 -3.01 -9.52 -13.79
N GLU A 57 -2.60 -8.34 -13.36
CA GLU A 57 -1.32 -7.76 -13.80
C GLU A 57 -0.12 -8.54 -13.25
N ILE A 58 -0.18 -9.00 -12.00
CA ILE A 58 0.85 -9.87 -11.41
C ILE A 58 0.92 -11.21 -12.16
N GLN A 59 -0.22 -11.79 -12.52
CA GLN A 59 -0.28 -13.03 -13.26
C GLN A 59 0.39 -12.91 -14.65
N LYS A 60 0.15 -11.80 -15.35
CA LYS A 60 0.84 -11.51 -16.62
C LYS A 60 2.36 -11.46 -16.48
N LEU A 61 2.87 -10.91 -15.37
CA LEU A 61 4.32 -10.90 -15.11
C LEU A 61 4.87 -12.32 -14.92
N LYS A 62 4.14 -13.16 -14.20
CA LYS A 62 4.51 -14.59 -14.05
C LYS A 62 4.51 -15.31 -15.39
N GLU A 63 3.55 -15.03 -16.26
CA GLU A 63 3.47 -15.56 -17.62
C GLU A 63 4.64 -15.10 -18.51
N LEU A 64 5.21 -13.91 -18.24
CA LEU A 64 6.45 -13.43 -18.86
C LEU A 64 7.73 -14.05 -18.28
N GLY A 65 7.61 -14.96 -17.30
CA GLY A 65 8.74 -15.62 -16.65
C GLY A 65 9.33 -14.86 -15.45
N VAL A 66 8.66 -13.81 -14.96
CA VAL A 66 9.09 -13.12 -13.74
C VAL A 66 8.82 -14.00 -12.53
N GLU A 67 9.86 -14.29 -11.77
CA GLU A 67 9.75 -14.97 -10.48
C GLU A 67 9.36 -13.99 -9.39
N ILE A 68 8.44 -14.36 -8.50
CA ILE A 68 8.02 -13.52 -7.36
C ILE A 68 8.16 -14.33 -6.08
N MET A 69 9.13 -13.94 -5.26
CA MET A 69 9.39 -14.51 -3.94
C MET A 69 8.74 -13.62 -2.87
N GLN A 70 7.76 -14.17 -2.19
CA GLN A 70 7.01 -13.49 -1.14
C GLN A 70 7.65 -13.73 0.23
N ASP A 71 7.22 -12.94 1.24
CA ASP A 71 7.72 -13.02 2.62
C ASP A 71 9.24 -12.78 2.75
N MET A 72 9.81 -12.05 1.80
CA MET A 72 11.24 -11.75 1.69
C MET A 72 11.55 -10.30 2.08
N VAL A 73 11.81 -10.08 3.36
CA VAL A 73 12.19 -8.76 3.89
C VAL A 73 13.68 -8.53 3.66
N ILE A 74 14.03 -7.92 2.52
CA ILE A 74 15.44 -7.63 2.19
C ILE A 74 16.04 -6.66 3.21
N GLY A 75 17.27 -6.98 3.64
CA GLY A 75 17.96 -6.34 4.77
C GLY A 75 17.69 -7.03 6.12
N LYS A 76 16.79 -8.05 6.14
CA LYS A 76 16.56 -8.93 7.30
C LYS A 76 16.77 -10.41 6.97
N VAL A 77 16.20 -10.87 5.88
CA VAL A 77 16.34 -12.26 5.40
C VAL A 77 17.59 -12.40 4.54
N LEU A 78 17.81 -11.47 3.64
CA LEU A 78 18.98 -11.36 2.77
C LEU A 78 19.45 -9.91 2.72
N SER A 79 20.74 -9.69 2.71
CA SER A 79 21.34 -8.40 2.36
C SER A 79 21.40 -8.21 0.84
N VAL A 80 21.69 -6.99 0.40
CA VAL A 80 21.92 -6.71 -1.03
C VAL A 80 23.17 -7.43 -1.53
N ASP A 81 24.22 -7.51 -0.70
CA ASP A 81 25.47 -8.18 -1.06
C ASP A 81 25.24 -9.68 -1.26
N GLU A 82 24.50 -10.33 -0.36
CA GLU A 82 24.12 -11.74 -0.53
C GLU A 82 23.29 -11.99 -1.80
N ILE A 83 22.40 -11.05 -2.18
CA ILE A 83 21.69 -11.15 -3.45
C ILE A 83 22.66 -11.08 -4.63
N MET A 84 23.64 -10.18 -4.60
CA MET A 84 24.66 -10.10 -5.66
C MET A 84 25.51 -11.38 -5.71
N ASP A 85 25.84 -11.95 -4.57
CA ASP A 85 26.59 -13.23 -4.47
C ASP A 85 25.80 -14.43 -5.01
N MET A 86 24.47 -14.35 -5.02
CA MET A 86 23.61 -15.34 -5.67
C MET A 86 23.66 -15.30 -7.22
N GLY A 87 24.41 -14.36 -7.80
CA GLY A 87 24.61 -14.23 -9.23
C GLY A 87 23.69 -13.24 -9.93
N TYR A 88 22.99 -12.40 -9.19
CA TYR A 88 22.26 -11.28 -9.80
C TYR A 88 23.22 -10.21 -10.28
N GLU A 89 23.04 -9.73 -11.50
CA GLU A 89 23.90 -8.69 -12.10
C GLU A 89 23.51 -7.27 -11.70
N ALA A 90 22.26 -7.07 -11.29
CA ALA A 90 21.76 -5.76 -10.85
C ALA A 90 20.59 -5.90 -9.87
N VAL A 91 20.47 -4.95 -8.96
CA VAL A 91 19.35 -4.85 -8.01
C VAL A 91 18.65 -3.51 -8.16
N PHE A 92 17.34 -3.56 -8.43
CA PHE A 92 16.47 -2.37 -8.44
C PHE A 92 15.75 -2.25 -7.10
N ILE A 93 16.02 -1.17 -6.36
CA ILE A 93 15.38 -0.91 -5.07
C ILE A 93 14.09 -0.11 -5.26
N GLY A 94 12.97 -0.76 -5.05
CA GLY A 94 11.62 -0.18 -5.15
C GLY A 94 10.77 -0.46 -3.92
N SER A 95 11.34 -0.31 -2.71
CA SER A 95 10.72 -0.70 -1.43
C SER A 95 9.55 0.19 -0.97
N GLY A 96 9.43 1.37 -1.53
CA GLY A 96 8.35 2.30 -1.18
C GLY A 96 8.57 3.13 0.08
N ALA A 97 7.54 3.89 0.43
CA ALA A 97 7.48 4.72 1.63
C ALA A 97 6.43 4.16 2.60
N GLY A 98 6.61 2.90 3.02
CA GLY A 98 5.66 2.21 3.91
C GLY A 98 5.72 2.65 5.37
N LEU A 99 6.81 3.31 5.80
CA LEU A 99 6.95 3.77 7.17
C LEU A 99 6.06 5.00 7.41
N PRO A 100 5.18 4.94 8.43
CA PRO A 100 4.34 6.08 8.78
C PRO A 100 5.18 7.21 9.39
N ARG A 101 4.71 8.44 9.21
CA ARG A 101 5.22 9.61 9.92
C ARG A 101 4.24 9.97 11.01
N PHE A 102 4.72 9.95 12.24
CA PHE A 102 3.99 10.44 13.40
C PHE A 102 4.23 11.93 13.60
N MET A 103 3.32 12.59 14.31
CA MET A 103 3.40 14.05 14.56
C MET A 103 4.34 14.39 15.69
N GLY A 104 4.69 13.43 16.55
CA GLY A 104 5.52 13.62 17.74
C GLY A 104 4.82 14.40 18.85
N ILE A 105 3.50 14.22 18.99
CA ILE A 105 2.68 14.87 20.01
C ILE A 105 2.31 13.90 21.14
N GLU A 106 1.95 14.47 22.28
CA GLU A 106 1.45 13.69 23.41
C GLU A 106 0.19 12.92 23.03
N GLY A 107 0.10 11.68 23.47
CA GLY A 107 -1.05 10.81 23.24
C GLY A 107 -0.97 9.93 21.97
N GLU A 108 0.04 10.07 21.12
CA GLU A 108 0.17 9.23 19.91
C GLU A 108 0.30 7.73 20.19
N SER A 109 0.73 7.35 21.40
CA SER A 109 0.85 5.96 21.84
C SER A 109 -0.40 5.40 22.52
N LEU A 110 -1.47 6.18 22.64
CA LEU A 110 -2.72 5.75 23.26
C LEU A 110 -3.44 4.69 22.39
N ILE A 111 -4.19 3.81 23.05
CA ILE A 111 -5.05 2.85 22.39
C ILE A 111 -6.09 3.59 21.55
N GLY A 112 -6.20 3.21 20.27
CA GLY A 112 -7.09 3.86 19.32
C GLY A 112 -6.39 4.87 18.41
N VAL A 113 -5.12 5.20 18.68
CA VAL A 113 -4.28 5.97 17.75
C VAL A 113 -3.48 5.00 16.91
N CYS A 114 -3.58 5.09 15.59
CA CYS A 114 -2.84 4.27 14.67
C CYS A 114 -2.49 5.05 13.39
N SER A 115 -1.50 4.60 12.67
CA SER A 115 -1.21 5.17 11.35
C SER A 115 -2.29 4.75 10.35
N ALA A 116 -2.53 5.62 9.35
CA ALA A 116 -3.43 5.28 8.25
C ALA A 116 -2.95 4.02 7.49
N ASN A 117 -1.62 3.82 7.37
CA ASN A 117 -1.07 2.61 6.76
C ASN A 117 -1.46 1.35 7.53
N GLU A 118 -1.38 1.36 8.86
CA GLU A 118 -1.80 0.22 9.69
C GLU A 118 -3.29 -0.05 9.50
N TYR A 119 -4.12 0.97 9.62
CA TYR A 119 -5.57 0.86 9.49
C TYR A 119 -5.99 0.31 8.11
N LEU A 120 -5.38 0.84 7.05
CA LEU A 120 -5.64 0.40 5.67
C LEU A 120 -5.09 -1.00 5.40
N THR A 121 -3.93 -1.37 5.95
CA THR A 121 -3.38 -2.72 5.82
C THR A 121 -4.31 -3.75 6.46
N ARG A 122 -4.79 -3.48 7.67
CA ARG A 122 -5.77 -4.35 8.35
C ARG A 122 -7.06 -4.48 7.55
N SER A 123 -7.56 -3.37 7.03
CA SER A 123 -8.80 -3.35 6.25
C SER A 123 -8.65 -4.02 4.89
N ASN A 124 -7.65 -3.65 4.11
CA ASN A 124 -7.54 -4.05 2.70
C ASN A 124 -6.80 -5.38 2.51
N LEU A 125 -5.59 -5.52 3.06
CA LEU A 125 -4.79 -6.73 2.89
C LEU A 125 -5.29 -7.87 3.77
N MET A 126 -5.53 -7.56 5.04
CA MET A 126 -5.98 -8.53 6.05
C MET A 126 -7.50 -8.65 6.11
N LYS A 127 -8.22 -7.94 5.27
CA LYS A 127 -9.68 -8.03 5.05
C LYS A 127 -10.53 -7.92 6.32
N ALA A 128 -10.12 -7.06 7.25
CA ALA A 128 -10.78 -6.91 8.55
C ALA A 128 -12.24 -6.41 8.49
N PHE A 129 -12.71 -5.97 7.31
CA PHE A 129 -14.11 -5.60 7.07
C PHE A 129 -15.02 -6.81 6.84
N ARG A 130 -14.46 -8.00 6.60
CA ARG A 130 -15.20 -9.22 6.34
C ARG A 130 -15.44 -10.00 7.64
N GLU A 131 -16.58 -10.63 7.74
CA GLU A 131 -16.96 -11.44 8.91
C GLU A 131 -16.29 -12.83 8.94
N ASP A 132 -15.85 -13.31 7.77
CA ASP A 132 -15.15 -14.58 7.59
C ASP A 132 -13.63 -14.49 7.79
N TYR A 133 -13.13 -13.35 8.31
CA TYR A 133 -11.72 -13.11 8.63
C TYR A 133 -11.57 -12.69 10.09
N ASP A 134 -10.64 -13.32 10.79
CA ASP A 134 -10.37 -13.08 12.23
C ASP A 134 -9.45 -11.86 12.46
N THR A 135 -9.27 -10.99 11.46
CA THR A 135 -8.44 -9.81 11.60
C THR A 135 -9.10 -8.77 12.50
N PRO A 136 -8.50 -8.44 13.65
CA PRO A 136 -9.08 -7.43 14.53
C PRO A 136 -8.98 -6.04 13.92
N ILE A 137 -10.10 -5.34 13.88
CA ILE A 137 -10.18 -3.92 13.56
C ILE A 137 -11.03 -3.20 14.59
N ALA A 138 -10.51 -2.11 15.13
CA ALA A 138 -11.27 -1.29 16.04
C ALA A 138 -12.39 -0.55 15.27
N ARG A 139 -13.63 -0.79 15.66
CA ARG A 139 -14.81 -0.07 15.14
C ARG A 139 -15.19 1.02 16.13
N PHE A 140 -14.74 2.22 15.88
CA PHE A 140 -15.07 3.38 16.72
C PHE A 140 -16.31 4.09 16.20
N LYS A 141 -17.08 4.71 17.13
CA LYS A 141 -18.22 5.53 16.76
C LYS A 141 -17.79 6.85 16.10
N LYS A 142 -16.67 7.42 16.58
CA LYS A 142 -16.08 8.67 16.07
C LYS A 142 -14.62 8.46 15.76
N VAL A 143 -14.19 8.94 14.59
CA VAL A 143 -12.83 8.84 14.11
C VAL A 143 -12.36 10.21 13.63
N ALA A 144 -11.21 10.65 14.11
CA ALA A 144 -10.51 11.80 13.59
C ALA A 144 -9.36 11.33 12.67
N VAL A 145 -9.34 11.82 11.44
CA VAL A 145 -8.29 11.55 10.48
C VAL A 145 -7.47 12.83 10.27
N VAL A 146 -6.20 12.78 10.63
CA VAL A 146 -5.30 13.92 10.51
C VAL A 146 -4.60 13.89 9.15
N GLY A 147 -4.92 14.86 8.31
CA GLY A 147 -4.41 15.01 6.95
C GLY A 147 -5.50 14.87 5.89
N VAL A 148 -5.16 15.27 4.66
CA VAL A 148 -6.07 15.28 3.49
C VAL A 148 -5.40 14.75 2.22
N GLY A 149 -4.28 14.07 2.34
CA GLY A 149 -3.67 13.34 1.23
C GLY A 149 -4.46 12.07 0.88
N ASN A 150 -4.15 11.46 -0.26
CA ASN A 150 -4.85 10.26 -0.74
C ASN A 150 -4.98 9.15 0.31
N VAL A 151 -3.94 8.92 1.13
CA VAL A 151 -3.94 7.89 2.17
C VAL A 151 -4.91 8.25 3.30
N ALA A 152 -4.94 9.53 3.70
CA ALA A 152 -5.87 10.02 4.73
C ALA A 152 -7.32 9.92 4.24
N MET A 153 -7.59 10.30 2.99
CA MET A 153 -8.93 10.19 2.39
C MET A 153 -9.37 8.73 2.26
N ASP A 154 -8.47 7.83 1.91
CA ASP A 154 -8.76 6.39 1.87
C ASP A 154 -9.09 5.84 3.27
N ALA A 155 -8.35 6.26 4.30
CA ALA A 155 -8.63 5.89 5.69
C ALA A 155 -9.98 6.44 6.16
N ALA A 156 -10.25 7.72 5.89
CA ALA A 156 -11.51 8.39 6.24
C ALA A 156 -12.71 7.67 5.60
N ARG A 157 -12.66 7.42 4.29
CA ARG A 157 -13.72 6.73 3.55
C ARG A 157 -13.90 5.27 3.96
N THR A 158 -12.82 4.63 4.40
CA THR A 158 -12.90 3.27 4.96
C THR A 158 -13.58 3.30 6.32
N ALA A 159 -13.21 4.22 7.21
CA ALA A 159 -13.83 4.37 8.52
C ALA A 159 -15.33 4.70 8.42
N LEU A 160 -15.70 5.60 7.50
CA LEU A 160 -17.09 5.94 7.22
C LEU A 160 -17.91 4.70 6.78
N ARG A 161 -17.36 3.87 5.90
CA ARG A 161 -17.99 2.62 5.45
C ARG A 161 -18.11 1.56 6.55
N LEU A 162 -17.24 1.61 7.55
CA LEU A 162 -17.32 0.76 8.73
C LEU A 162 -18.27 1.31 9.80
N GLY A 163 -18.98 2.41 9.53
CA GLY A 163 -20.03 2.98 10.36
C GLY A 163 -19.59 4.06 11.34
N ALA A 164 -18.39 4.62 11.18
CA ALA A 164 -17.93 5.71 12.02
C ALA A 164 -18.44 7.08 11.55
N GLU A 165 -18.68 7.98 12.48
CA GLU A 165 -18.71 9.44 12.24
C GLU A 165 -17.26 9.90 12.06
N VAL A 166 -16.91 10.48 10.91
CA VAL A 166 -15.52 10.79 10.56
C VAL A 166 -15.31 12.30 10.52
N HIS A 167 -14.28 12.77 11.21
CA HIS A 167 -13.81 14.14 11.17
C HIS A 167 -12.42 14.19 10.53
N ILE A 168 -12.26 15.05 9.52
CA ILE A 168 -10.96 15.30 8.89
C ILE A 168 -10.36 16.53 9.56
N VAL A 169 -9.13 16.37 10.06
CA VAL A 169 -8.38 17.45 10.69
C VAL A 169 -7.25 17.88 9.75
N TYR A 170 -7.29 19.13 9.35
CA TYR A 170 -6.30 19.69 8.43
C TYR A 170 -5.82 21.07 8.89
N ARG A 171 -4.53 21.34 8.68
CA ARG A 171 -3.89 22.59 9.18
C ARG A 171 -4.10 23.82 8.31
N ARG A 172 -4.71 23.66 7.12
CA ARG A 172 -4.94 24.75 6.15
C ARG A 172 -6.42 24.87 5.84
N SER A 173 -6.76 25.83 4.97
CA SER A 173 -8.14 26.06 4.54
C SER A 173 -8.67 24.96 3.59
N GLU A 174 -9.98 24.93 3.41
CA GLU A 174 -10.65 24.03 2.49
C GLU A 174 -10.22 24.26 1.03
N GLU A 175 -9.92 25.51 0.66
CA GLU A 175 -9.44 25.88 -0.68
C GLU A 175 -8.07 25.28 -1.04
N GLU A 176 -7.27 24.95 -0.01
CA GLU A 176 -5.94 24.35 -0.17
C GLU A 176 -5.94 22.82 -0.08
N LEU A 177 -7.12 22.17 -0.08
CA LEU A 177 -7.22 20.71 0.00
C LEU A 177 -6.63 20.06 -1.25
N PRO A 178 -5.63 19.18 -1.11
CA PRO A 178 -5.14 18.36 -2.24
C PRO A 178 -6.09 17.22 -2.62
N ALA A 179 -7.12 16.98 -1.81
CA ALA A 179 -8.15 15.99 -2.07
C ALA A 179 -9.06 16.43 -3.22
N ARG A 180 -9.61 15.47 -3.95
CA ARG A 180 -10.60 15.77 -5.00
C ARG A 180 -11.92 16.19 -4.35
N ALA A 181 -12.66 17.11 -4.97
CA ALA A 181 -13.97 17.53 -4.48
C ALA A 181 -14.93 16.34 -4.24
N GLU A 182 -14.88 15.34 -5.11
CA GLU A 182 -15.67 14.09 -5.02
C GLU A 182 -15.30 13.21 -3.80
N GLU A 183 -14.17 13.45 -3.17
CA GLU A 183 -13.70 12.71 -1.99
C GLU A 183 -14.02 13.43 -0.67
N VAL A 184 -14.38 14.71 -0.74
CA VAL A 184 -14.70 15.57 0.42
C VAL A 184 -16.20 15.59 0.68
N HIS A 185 -17.04 15.43 -0.32
CA HIS A 185 -18.49 15.35 -0.27
C HIS A 185 -18.96 13.88 -0.35
#